data_6f771e530a40239106cd745b43cb62c0
#
_entry.id   6f771e530a40239106cd745b43cb62c0
#
_cell.length_a   1.000
_cell.length_b   1.000
_cell.length_c   1.000
_cell.angle_alpha   90.00
_cell.angle_beta   90.00
_cell.angle_gamma   90.00
#
_symmetry.space_group_name_H-M   'P 1'
#
loop_
_entity.id
_entity.type
_entity.pdbx_description
1 polymer ?
#
loop_
_entity_poly.entity_id
_entity_poly.type
_entity_poly.pdbx_seq_one_letter_code
_entity_poly.pdbx_strand_id
1 'polypeptide(L)'
;MCGILTPDSGICKINGLIPYKDRKKYVKDIGVVFGNRSALWWDVPVEDSFELIKEIYGISDETYKRQKNMLVEMLNIKEIIKTPTRQLSLGQRMRCEIAAAFLHEPKIVFLDEPTIGLDSISKIAVRDFVKKINKEKNTTIILTTHDTGDIEALTKRVILIGKGKLLLDGSFNNLIKKYSHKIINIKYKGC
;
A
#
# COMPACT_ATOMS: atom_id res chain seq x y z
N MET A 1 -3.37 -9.96 -10.05
CA MET A 1 -2.63 -10.52 -8.92
C MET A 1 -3.50 -10.70 -7.67
N CYS A 2 -4.37 -9.77 -7.31
CA CYS A 2 -5.26 -9.89 -6.11
C CYS A 2 -6.35 -10.98 -6.21
N GLY A 3 -6.41 -11.76 -7.31
CA GLY A 3 -7.39 -12.84 -7.49
C GLY A 3 -8.82 -12.38 -7.80
N ILE A 4 -9.00 -11.13 -8.23
CA ILE A 4 -10.30 -10.57 -8.62
C ILE A 4 -10.63 -10.92 -10.07
N LEU A 5 -9.62 -10.85 -10.95
CA LEU A 5 -9.75 -11.15 -12.37
C LEU A 5 -9.03 -12.45 -12.70
N THR A 6 -9.59 -13.17 -13.68
CA THR A 6 -8.98 -14.34 -14.30
C THR A 6 -8.26 -13.90 -15.57
N PRO A 7 -7.00 -14.29 -15.80
CA PRO A 7 -6.30 -13.97 -17.05
C PRO A 7 -6.91 -14.74 -18.22
N ASP A 8 -6.95 -14.12 -19.40
CA ASP A 8 -7.41 -14.75 -20.64
C ASP A 8 -6.45 -15.89 -21.07
N SER A 9 -5.16 -15.72 -20.78
CA SER A 9 -4.13 -16.72 -21.07
C SER A 9 -2.96 -16.60 -20.09
N GLY A 10 -2.10 -17.61 -20.07
CA GLY A 10 -0.95 -17.65 -19.17
C GLY A 10 -1.29 -18.10 -17.75
N ILE A 11 -0.30 -18.05 -16.86
CA ILE A 11 -0.39 -18.50 -15.48
C ILE A 11 0.04 -17.40 -14.53
N CYS A 12 -0.82 -17.07 -13.56
CA CYS A 12 -0.44 -16.22 -12.40
C CYS A 12 -0.35 -17.13 -11.18
N LYS A 13 0.86 -17.26 -10.60
CA LYS A 13 1.11 -18.09 -9.41
C LYS A 13 1.87 -17.27 -8.38
N ILE A 14 1.36 -17.21 -7.15
CA ILE A 14 1.94 -16.45 -6.05
C ILE A 14 2.01 -17.35 -4.82
N ASN A 15 3.19 -17.53 -4.25
CA ASN A 15 3.43 -18.44 -3.12
C ASN A 15 2.86 -19.87 -3.35
N GLY A 16 2.96 -20.37 -4.59
CA GLY A 16 2.45 -21.69 -4.95
C GLY A 16 0.95 -21.74 -5.24
N LEU A 17 0.17 -20.69 -4.96
CA LEU A 17 -1.27 -20.61 -5.17
C LEU A 17 -1.60 -19.86 -6.46
N ILE A 18 -2.72 -20.26 -7.09
CA ILE A 18 -3.30 -19.52 -8.22
C ILE A 18 -4.40 -18.60 -7.66
N PRO A 19 -4.21 -17.28 -7.62
CA PRO A 19 -5.05 -16.34 -6.86
C PRO A 19 -6.57 -16.47 -7.12
N TYR A 20 -6.98 -16.67 -8.36
CA TYR A 20 -8.39 -16.78 -8.73
C TYR A 20 -8.99 -18.17 -8.50
N LYS A 21 -8.16 -19.25 -8.44
CA LYS A 21 -8.60 -20.61 -8.13
C LYS A 21 -8.58 -20.90 -6.63
N ASP A 22 -7.49 -20.52 -5.98
CA ASP A 22 -7.22 -20.81 -4.55
C ASP A 22 -7.66 -19.65 -3.65
N ARG A 23 -8.65 -18.85 -4.07
CA ARG A 23 -9.02 -17.57 -3.47
C ARG A 23 -9.16 -17.60 -1.95
N LYS A 24 -9.90 -18.59 -1.40
CA LYS A 24 -10.14 -18.67 0.06
C LYS A 24 -8.85 -18.82 0.88
N LYS A 25 -7.83 -19.49 0.35
CA LYS A 25 -6.53 -19.64 0.99
C LYS A 25 -5.68 -18.42 0.75
N TYR A 26 -5.69 -17.91 -0.49
CA TYR A 26 -4.85 -16.82 -0.93
C TYR A 26 -5.16 -15.49 -0.23
N VAL A 27 -6.44 -15.14 -0.07
CA VAL A 27 -6.84 -13.86 0.53
C VAL A 27 -6.46 -13.72 2.01
N LYS A 28 -6.22 -14.84 2.71
CA LYS A 28 -5.77 -14.82 4.10
C LYS A 28 -4.34 -14.28 4.26
N ASP A 29 -3.53 -14.42 3.23
CA ASP A 29 -2.11 -14.04 3.24
C ASP A 29 -1.86 -12.68 2.56
N ILE A 30 -2.89 -12.02 2.04
CA ILE A 30 -2.73 -10.75 1.34
C ILE A 30 -3.51 -9.61 1.98
N GLY A 31 -2.89 -8.42 1.98
CA GLY A 31 -3.56 -7.15 2.21
C GLY A 31 -3.69 -6.38 0.90
N VAL A 32 -4.77 -5.62 0.74
CA VAL A 32 -4.97 -4.81 -0.47
C VAL A 32 -5.53 -3.45 -0.07
N VAL A 33 -4.91 -2.38 -0.56
CA VAL A 33 -5.41 -1.01 -0.46
C VAL A 33 -5.63 -0.50 -1.88
N PHE A 34 -6.88 -0.15 -2.21
CA PHE A 34 -7.22 0.46 -3.49
C PHE A 34 -7.34 1.97 -3.32
N GLY A 35 -6.71 2.76 -4.19
CA GLY A 35 -6.75 4.22 -4.09
C GLY A 35 -8.15 4.83 -4.17
N ASN A 36 -9.07 4.17 -4.86
CA ASN A 36 -10.44 4.66 -5.11
C ASN A 36 -11.55 3.88 -4.41
N ARG A 37 -11.24 2.85 -3.61
CA ARG A 37 -12.20 2.05 -2.86
C ARG A 37 -11.77 1.92 -1.42
N SER A 38 -12.73 2.05 -0.49
CA SER A 38 -12.50 1.91 0.93
C SER A 38 -12.86 0.50 1.40
N ALA A 39 -12.00 -0.09 2.23
CA ALA A 39 -12.31 -1.27 3.03
C ALA A 39 -13.02 -0.90 4.33
N LEU A 40 -12.96 0.38 4.73
CA LEU A 40 -13.60 0.91 5.92
C LEU A 40 -15.06 1.26 5.62
N TRP A 41 -15.93 1.03 6.58
CA TRP A 41 -17.33 1.40 6.49
C TRP A 41 -17.50 2.90 6.68
N TRP A 42 -18.28 3.51 5.79
CA TRP A 42 -18.37 4.96 5.62
C TRP A 42 -18.95 5.70 6.82
N ASP A 43 -20.01 5.15 7.41
CA ASP A 43 -20.82 5.82 8.44
C ASP A 43 -20.47 5.44 9.88
N VAL A 44 -19.54 4.51 10.08
CA VAL A 44 -19.14 4.05 11.40
C VAL A 44 -17.71 4.47 11.76
N PRO A 45 -17.35 4.50 13.05
CA PRO A 45 -15.96 4.70 13.47
C PRO A 45 -15.00 3.72 12.82
N VAL A 46 -13.77 4.17 12.60
CA VAL A 46 -12.71 3.32 12.01
C VAL A 46 -12.49 2.05 12.83
N GLU A 47 -12.54 2.16 14.18
CA GLU A 47 -12.35 1.00 15.06
C GLU A 47 -13.42 -0.07 14.89
N ASP A 48 -14.66 0.28 14.56
CA ASP A 48 -15.73 -0.68 14.29
C ASP A 48 -15.44 -1.46 13.00
N SER A 49 -14.90 -0.77 11.98
CA SER A 49 -14.42 -1.43 10.76
C SER A 49 -13.26 -2.40 11.06
N PHE A 50 -12.38 -2.05 11.99
CA PHE A 50 -11.27 -2.92 12.39
C PHE A 50 -11.77 -4.17 13.14
N GLU A 51 -12.79 -4.02 14.02
CA GLU A 51 -13.43 -5.16 14.70
C GLU A 51 -14.08 -6.11 13.68
N LEU A 52 -14.76 -5.55 12.66
CA LEU A 52 -15.33 -6.36 11.60
C LEU A 52 -14.25 -7.13 10.82
N ILE A 53 -13.13 -6.49 10.50
CA ILE A 53 -12.01 -7.13 9.81
C ILE A 53 -11.44 -8.26 10.67
N LYS A 54 -11.30 -8.04 11.99
CA LYS A 54 -10.91 -9.07 12.95
C LYS A 54 -11.79 -10.32 12.82
N GLU A 55 -13.13 -10.14 12.83
CA GLU A 55 -14.08 -11.25 12.71
C GLU A 55 -13.99 -11.95 11.34
N ILE A 56 -13.91 -11.18 10.24
CA ILE A 56 -13.82 -11.72 8.88
C ILE A 56 -12.56 -12.61 8.70
N TYR A 57 -11.43 -12.17 9.26
CA TYR A 57 -10.16 -12.91 9.15
C TYR A 57 -9.95 -13.92 10.27
N GLY A 58 -10.83 -13.96 11.28
CA GLY A 58 -10.71 -14.84 12.44
C GLY A 58 -9.46 -14.55 13.27
N ILE A 59 -9.14 -13.28 13.48
CA ILE A 59 -7.96 -12.85 14.23
C ILE A 59 -8.23 -13.01 15.73
N SER A 60 -7.34 -13.66 16.48
CA SER A 60 -7.48 -13.79 17.93
C SER A 60 -7.42 -12.43 18.63
N ASP A 61 -8.11 -12.28 19.77
CA ASP A 61 -8.14 -11.02 20.54
C ASP A 61 -6.74 -10.52 20.91
N GLU A 62 -5.85 -11.42 21.28
CA GLU A 62 -4.47 -11.08 21.62
C GLU A 62 -3.70 -10.52 20.41
N THR A 63 -3.77 -11.21 19.27
CA THR A 63 -3.13 -10.77 18.03
C THR A 63 -3.72 -9.46 17.55
N TYR A 64 -5.04 -9.33 17.56
CA TYR A 64 -5.73 -8.11 17.16
C TYR A 64 -5.31 -6.91 18.00
N LYS A 65 -5.33 -7.05 19.35
CA LYS A 65 -4.94 -5.97 20.27
C LYS A 65 -3.49 -5.54 20.02
N ARG A 66 -2.58 -6.50 19.85
CA ARG A 66 -1.17 -6.23 19.56
C ARG A 66 -1.01 -5.49 18.22
N GLN A 67 -1.65 -5.99 17.15
CA GLN A 67 -1.55 -5.39 15.81
C GLN A 67 -2.20 -4.01 15.77
N LYS A 68 -3.43 -3.87 16.30
CA LYS A 68 -4.14 -2.58 16.37
C LYS A 68 -3.28 -1.53 17.05
N ASN A 69 -2.72 -1.82 18.24
CA ASN A 69 -1.90 -0.85 18.96
C ASN A 69 -0.67 -0.43 18.18
N MET A 70 0.06 -1.39 17.60
CA MET A 70 1.24 -1.12 16.77
C MET A 70 0.89 -0.25 15.55
N LEU A 71 -0.17 -0.59 14.82
CA LEU A 71 -0.58 0.12 13.61
C LEU A 71 -1.09 1.52 13.91
N VAL A 72 -1.87 1.67 15.01
CA VAL A 72 -2.37 2.96 15.49
C VAL A 72 -1.23 3.92 15.80
N GLU A 73 -0.19 3.42 16.46
CA GLU A 73 1.01 4.20 16.79
C GLU A 73 1.82 4.53 15.53
N MET A 74 2.15 3.53 14.72
CA MET A 74 3.00 3.72 13.53
C MET A 74 2.40 4.65 12.48
N LEU A 75 1.06 4.64 12.32
CA LEU A 75 0.34 5.46 11.34
C LEU A 75 -0.22 6.75 11.97
N ASN A 76 0.01 6.98 13.27
CA ASN A 76 -0.48 8.15 14.00
C ASN A 76 -1.98 8.39 13.78
N ILE A 77 -2.80 7.35 14.07
CA ILE A 77 -4.27 7.40 13.90
C ILE A 77 -5.04 7.34 15.22
N LYS A 78 -4.36 7.44 16.36
CA LYS A 78 -4.94 7.29 17.69
C LYS A 78 -6.13 8.24 17.94
N GLU A 79 -5.98 9.49 17.55
CA GLU A 79 -7.00 10.52 17.78
C GLU A 79 -8.23 10.39 16.86
N ILE A 80 -8.05 9.72 15.72
CA ILE A 80 -9.07 9.62 14.68
C ILE A 80 -9.75 8.25 14.59
N ILE A 81 -9.26 7.24 15.32
CA ILE A 81 -9.78 5.87 15.23
C ILE A 81 -11.25 5.74 15.64
N LYS A 82 -11.74 6.65 16.49
CA LYS A 82 -13.14 6.72 16.93
C LYS A 82 -14.01 7.63 16.05
N THR A 83 -13.43 8.22 15.01
CA THR A 83 -14.13 9.11 14.09
C THR A 83 -14.75 8.28 12.96
N PRO A 84 -16.01 8.56 12.55
CA PRO A 84 -16.60 7.96 11.37
C PRO A 84 -15.76 8.22 10.12
N THR A 85 -15.58 7.20 9.27
CA THR A 85 -14.71 7.26 8.09
C THR A 85 -15.02 8.45 7.17
N ARG A 86 -16.30 8.82 7.02
CA ARG A 86 -16.77 9.95 6.21
C ARG A 86 -16.24 11.32 6.66
N GLN A 87 -15.85 11.46 7.93
CA GLN A 87 -15.37 12.71 8.51
C GLN A 87 -13.85 12.88 8.41
N LEU A 88 -13.15 11.84 7.96
CA LEU A 88 -11.70 11.86 7.83
C LEU A 88 -11.26 12.60 6.57
N SER A 89 -10.15 13.33 6.67
CA SER A 89 -9.45 13.82 5.48
C SER A 89 -8.94 12.66 4.63
N LEU A 90 -8.61 12.90 3.36
CA LEU A 90 -8.08 11.87 2.47
C LEU A 90 -6.84 11.19 3.06
N GLY A 91 -5.89 11.98 3.60
CA GLY A 91 -4.68 11.45 4.23
C GLY A 91 -4.94 10.67 5.51
N GLN A 92 -5.88 11.13 6.35
CA GLN A 92 -6.31 10.40 7.54
C GLN A 92 -6.95 9.07 7.16
N ARG A 93 -7.87 9.10 6.19
CA ARG A 93 -8.53 7.88 5.70
C ARG A 93 -7.53 6.89 5.12
N MET A 94 -6.59 7.34 4.27
CA MET A 94 -5.57 6.45 3.70
C MET A 94 -4.72 5.76 4.77
N ARG A 95 -4.33 6.47 5.83
CA ARG A 95 -3.60 5.86 6.95
C ARG A 95 -4.43 4.80 7.68
N CYS A 96 -5.72 5.01 7.85
CA CYS A 96 -6.63 4.03 8.41
C CYS A 96 -6.86 2.83 7.48
N GLU A 97 -6.96 3.04 6.16
CA GLU A 97 -7.05 1.98 5.15
C GLU A 97 -5.81 1.08 5.15
N ILE A 98 -4.64 1.71 5.23
CA ILE A 98 -3.38 0.96 5.33
C ILE A 98 -3.37 0.15 6.62
N ALA A 99 -3.76 0.73 7.78
CA ALA A 99 -3.85 -0.01 9.02
C ALA A 99 -4.78 -1.23 8.88
N ALA A 100 -5.96 -1.05 8.30
CA ALA A 100 -6.94 -2.11 8.05
C ALA A 100 -6.34 -3.27 7.25
N ALA A 101 -5.58 -2.97 6.20
CA ALA A 101 -4.96 -3.97 5.34
C ALA A 101 -3.85 -4.79 6.02
N PHE A 102 -3.32 -4.31 7.17
CA PHE A 102 -2.26 -4.98 7.91
C PHE A 102 -2.73 -5.68 9.20
N LEU A 103 -4.00 -5.57 9.60
CA LEU A 103 -4.51 -6.14 10.85
C LEU A 103 -4.31 -7.65 10.97
N HIS A 104 -4.47 -8.38 9.88
CA HIS A 104 -4.36 -9.85 9.83
C HIS A 104 -2.95 -10.36 9.51
N GLU A 105 -1.91 -9.51 9.64
CA GLU A 105 -0.50 -9.84 9.40
C GLU A 105 -0.23 -10.47 8.01
N PRO A 106 -0.61 -9.80 6.91
CA PRO A 106 -0.44 -10.35 5.57
C PRO A 106 1.03 -10.53 5.21
N LYS A 107 1.33 -11.57 4.40
CA LYS A 107 2.67 -11.80 3.84
C LYS A 107 2.98 -10.92 2.64
N ILE A 108 1.92 -10.56 1.90
CA ILE A 108 2.02 -9.71 0.70
C ILE A 108 0.96 -8.61 0.80
N VAL A 109 1.35 -7.38 0.51
CA VAL A 109 0.42 -6.24 0.46
C VAL A 109 0.51 -5.54 -0.88
N PHE A 110 -0.64 -5.31 -1.47
CA PHE A 110 -0.81 -4.52 -2.68
C PHE A 110 -1.31 -3.12 -2.30
N LEU A 111 -0.55 -2.10 -2.67
CA LEU A 111 -0.90 -0.70 -2.46
C LEU A 111 -1.08 -0.02 -3.81
N ASP A 112 -2.31 0.35 -4.14
CA ASP A 112 -2.63 0.99 -5.41
C ASP A 112 -2.71 2.51 -5.20
N GLU A 113 -1.68 3.23 -5.68
CA GLU A 113 -1.53 4.69 -5.58
C GLU A 113 -1.74 5.24 -4.14
N PRO A 114 -1.06 4.69 -3.09
CA PRO A 114 -1.38 4.98 -1.70
C PRO A 114 -1.06 6.41 -1.25
N THR A 115 -0.37 7.20 -2.06
CA THR A 115 0.04 8.58 -1.74
C THR A 115 -0.61 9.63 -2.62
N ILE A 116 -1.45 9.19 -3.58
CA ILE A 116 -2.12 10.12 -4.51
C ILE A 116 -3.03 11.10 -3.75
N GLY A 117 -2.90 12.39 -4.06
CA GLY A 117 -3.73 13.43 -3.46
C GLY A 117 -3.49 13.70 -1.97
N LEU A 118 -2.49 13.05 -1.35
CA LEU A 118 -2.15 13.29 0.03
C LEU A 118 -1.30 14.55 0.21
N ASP A 119 -1.47 15.21 1.35
CA ASP A 119 -0.56 16.25 1.81
C ASP A 119 0.83 15.67 2.15
N SER A 120 1.84 16.54 2.25
CA SER A 120 3.23 16.14 2.47
C SER A 120 3.43 15.35 3.77
N ILE A 121 2.71 15.70 4.83
CA ILE A 121 2.83 15.03 6.14
C ILE A 121 2.28 13.60 6.04
N SER A 122 1.12 13.44 5.44
CA SER A 122 0.51 12.12 5.21
C SER A 122 1.35 11.24 4.28
N LYS A 123 1.95 11.82 3.22
CA LYS A 123 2.89 11.09 2.33
C LYS A 123 4.10 10.56 3.11
N ILE A 124 4.71 11.40 3.94
CA ILE A 124 5.87 10.99 4.76
C ILE A 124 5.47 9.85 5.70
N ALA A 125 4.35 10.00 6.42
CA ALA A 125 3.87 8.97 7.35
C ALA A 125 3.64 7.62 6.65
N VAL A 126 3.03 7.61 5.46
CA VAL A 126 2.83 6.38 4.67
C VAL A 126 4.16 5.79 4.21
N ARG A 127 5.10 6.61 3.71
CA ARG A 127 6.42 6.15 3.28
C ARG A 127 7.23 5.53 4.42
N ASP A 128 7.24 6.17 5.57
CA ASP A 128 7.96 5.68 6.75
C ASP A 128 7.36 4.38 7.28
N PHE A 129 6.03 4.29 7.31
CA PHE A 129 5.33 3.05 7.63
C PHE A 129 5.73 1.91 6.69
N VAL A 130 5.67 2.11 5.37
CA VAL A 130 6.01 1.10 4.37
C VAL A 130 7.45 0.61 4.53
N LYS A 131 8.40 1.52 4.73
CA LYS A 131 9.81 1.18 4.98
C LYS A 131 9.96 0.32 6.25
N LYS A 132 9.35 0.77 7.34
CA LYS A 132 9.47 0.14 8.65
C LYS A 132 8.86 -1.26 8.65
N ILE A 133 7.64 -1.42 8.15
CA ILE A 133 6.96 -2.71 8.13
C ILE A 133 7.66 -3.74 7.22
N ASN A 134 8.17 -3.31 6.06
CA ASN A 134 8.95 -4.18 5.18
C ASN A 134 10.22 -4.69 5.86
N LYS A 135 10.92 -3.82 6.62
CA LYS A 135 12.15 -4.18 7.33
C LYS A 135 11.89 -5.09 8.54
N GLU A 136 10.86 -4.79 9.33
CA GLU A 136 10.60 -5.46 10.61
C GLU A 136 9.82 -6.77 10.44
N LYS A 137 8.87 -6.82 9.50
CA LYS A 137 7.96 -7.97 9.31
C LYS A 137 8.30 -8.82 8.09
N ASN A 138 9.29 -8.42 7.26
CA ASN A 138 9.58 -9.06 5.97
C ASN A 138 8.37 -9.19 5.04
N THR A 139 7.36 -8.32 5.19
CA THR A 139 6.18 -8.30 4.34
C THR A 139 6.57 -7.83 2.94
N THR A 140 6.21 -8.60 1.93
CA THR A 140 6.40 -8.17 0.54
C THR A 140 5.37 -7.11 0.16
N ILE A 141 5.83 -5.93 -0.25
CA ILE A 141 4.94 -4.84 -0.65
C ILE A 141 5.05 -4.62 -2.15
N ILE A 142 3.93 -4.67 -2.83
CA ILE A 142 3.79 -4.35 -4.26
C ILE A 142 3.01 -3.06 -4.35
N LEU A 143 3.68 -2.01 -4.82
CA LEU A 143 3.18 -0.66 -4.88
C LEU A 143 3.01 -0.24 -6.33
N THR A 144 1.84 0.30 -6.71
CA THR A 144 1.68 1.06 -7.94
C THR A 144 1.79 2.54 -7.61
N THR A 145 2.50 3.29 -8.42
CA THR A 145 2.60 4.75 -8.30
C THR A 145 3.14 5.37 -9.58
N HIS A 146 2.77 6.61 -9.82
CA HIS A 146 3.37 7.48 -10.83
C HIS A 146 4.22 8.60 -10.20
N ASP A 147 4.27 8.69 -8.86
CA ASP A 147 5.10 9.64 -8.11
C ASP A 147 6.54 9.12 -8.03
N THR A 148 7.47 9.82 -8.71
CA THR A 148 8.90 9.45 -8.72
C THR A 148 9.52 9.48 -7.33
N GLY A 149 9.03 10.34 -6.43
CA GLY A 149 9.48 10.40 -5.04
C GLY A 149 9.10 9.16 -4.24
N ASP A 150 7.96 8.49 -4.55
CA ASP A 150 7.62 7.21 -3.95
C ASP A 150 8.52 6.10 -4.48
N ILE A 151 8.78 6.09 -5.80
CA ILE A 151 9.66 5.10 -6.42
C ILE A 151 11.05 5.17 -5.79
N GLU A 152 11.63 6.36 -5.73
CA GLU A 152 12.96 6.59 -5.15
C GLU A 152 13.00 6.20 -3.65
N ALA A 153 11.97 6.61 -2.90
CA ALA A 153 11.96 6.41 -1.45
C ALA A 153 11.70 4.96 -1.03
N LEU A 154 10.88 4.21 -1.77
CA LEU A 154 10.31 2.94 -1.30
C LEU A 154 10.81 1.71 -2.05
N THR A 155 11.32 1.86 -3.29
CA THR A 155 11.52 0.71 -4.16
C THR A 155 13.00 0.35 -4.35
N LYS A 156 13.28 -0.95 -4.32
CA LYS A 156 14.57 -1.50 -4.77
C LYS A 156 14.48 -2.01 -6.21
N ARG A 157 13.32 -2.51 -6.61
CA ARG A 157 13.03 -3.04 -7.95
C ARG A 157 11.82 -2.31 -8.52
N VAL A 158 11.92 -1.88 -9.75
CA VAL A 158 10.88 -1.18 -10.49
C VAL A 158 10.50 -1.98 -11.72
N ILE A 159 9.21 -2.14 -11.92
CA ILE A 159 8.63 -2.73 -13.13
C ILE A 159 7.87 -1.63 -13.85
N LEU A 160 8.36 -1.21 -15.02
CA LEU A 160 7.69 -0.22 -15.85
C LEU A 160 6.83 -0.93 -16.91
N ILE A 161 5.53 -0.62 -16.89
CA ILE A 161 4.56 -1.18 -17.84
C ILE A 161 3.99 -0.04 -18.68
N GLY A 162 3.93 -0.24 -19.98
CA GLY A 162 3.29 0.71 -20.89
C GLY A 162 2.61 -0.02 -22.05
N LYS A 163 1.35 0.37 -22.35
CA LYS A 163 0.52 -0.25 -23.39
C LYS A 163 0.45 -1.78 -23.29
N GLY A 164 0.31 -2.29 -22.06
CA GLY A 164 0.24 -3.72 -21.76
C GLY A 164 1.56 -4.50 -21.93
N LYS A 165 2.69 -3.81 -22.15
CA LYS A 165 4.01 -4.44 -22.35
C LYS A 165 4.95 -4.08 -21.20
N LEU A 166 5.82 -5.03 -20.84
CA LEU A 166 6.92 -4.79 -19.93
C LEU A 166 8.00 -3.98 -20.65
N LEU A 167 8.23 -2.74 -20.20
CA LEU A 167 9.22 -1.83 -20.77
C LEU A 167 10.56 -1.89 -20.04
N LEU A 168 10.52 -2.10 -18.72
CA LEU A 168 11.71 -2.21 -17.87
C LEU A 168 11.38 -3.08 -16.65
N ASP A 169 12.34 -3.90 -16.27
CA ASP A 169 12.41 -4.60 -15.00
C ASP A 169 13.82 -4.40 -14.43
N GLY A 170 13.95 -3.67 -13.33
CA GLY A 170 15.26 -3.33 -12.80
C GLY A 170 15.22 -2.35 -11.63
N SER A 171 16.35 -1.71 -11.34
CA SER A 171 16.45 -0.68 -10.31
C SER A 171 15.95 0.69 -10.79
N PHE A 172 15.62 1.58 -9.84
CA PHE A 172 15.29 2.97 -10.12
C PHE A 172 16.41 3.69 -10.90
N ASN A 173 17.67 3.41 -10.59
CA ASN A 173 18.81 3.96 -11.32
C ASN A 173 18.82 3.55 -12.80
N ASN A 174 18.39 2.31 -13.11
CA ASN A 174 18.27 1.86 -14.49
C ASN A 174 17.13 2.59 -15.21
N LEU A 175 16.03 2.88 -14.51
CA LEU A 175 14.93 3.69 -15.04
C LEU A 175 15.41 5.10 -15.40
N ILE A 176 16.11 5.78 -14.49
CA ILE A 176 16.67 7.11 -14.71
C ILE A 176 17.62 7.09 -15.90
N LYS A 177 18.59 6.19 -15.92
CA LYS A 177 19.56 6.11 -17.03
C LYS A 177 18.91 5.93 -18.40
N LYS A 178 17.80 5.19 -18.48
CA LYS A 178 17.14 4.86 -19.75
C LYS A 178 16.17 5.95 -20.23
N TYR A 179 15.50 6.65 -19.29
CA TYR A 179 14.37 7.53 -19.63
C TYR A 179 14.54 8.99 -19.18
N SER A 180 15.58 9.34 -18.38
CA SER A 180 15.80 10.73 -17.98
C SER A 180 16.60 11.51 -19.01
N HIS A 181 16.31 12.81 -19.10
CA HIS A 181 17.14 13.78 -19.79
C HIS A 181 17.87 14.63 -18.77
N LYS A 182 19.15 14.93 -19.02
CA LYS A 182 19.92 15.87 -18.19
C LYS A 182 19.49 17.29 -18.53
N ILE A 183 19.01 18.04 -17.54
CA ILE A 183 18.73 19.47 -17.64
C ILE A 183 19.84 20.21 -16.90
N ILE A 184 20.51 21.11 -17.60
CA ILE A 184 21.53 22.02 -17.00
C ILE A 184 20.86 23.35 -16.78
N ASN A 185 20.68 23.76 -15.51
CA ASN A 185 20.19 25.07 -15.13
C ASN A 185 21.40 25.99 -14.89
N ILE A 186 21.62 26.96 -15.77
CA ILE A 186 22.66 27.96 -15.61
C ILE A 186 22.03 29.21 -15.00
N LYS A 187 22.38 29.53 -13.74
CA LYS A 187 22.05 30.81 -13.11
C LYS A 187 23.22 31.77 -13.36
N TYR A 188 22.97 32.87 -14.05
CA TYR A 188 23.94 33.95 -14.19
C TYR A 188 23.42 35.22 -13.46
N LYS A 189 24.28 35.96 -12.84
CA LYS A 189 23.97 37.33 -12.41
C LYS A 189 24.24 38.21 -13.63
N GLY A 190 23.21 38.84 -14.16
CA GLY A 190 23.36 39.89 -15.13
C GLY A 190 24.05 41.13 -14.47
N CYS A 191 24.89 41.82 -15.23
CA CYS A 191 25.41 43.13 -14.85
C CYS A 191 24.29 44.16 -14.87
#